data_9d7f786ebab586d69d2fa6b69b97da7a
#
_entry.id   9d7f786ebab586d69d2fa6b69b97da7a
#
_cell.length_a   1.000
_cell.length_b   1.000
_cell.length_c   1.000
_cell.angle_alpha   90.00
_cell.angle_beta   90.00
_cell.angle_gamma   90.00
#
_symmetry.space_group_name_H-M   'P 1'
#
loop_
_entity.id
_entity.type
_entity.pdbx_description
1 polymer ?
#
loop_
_entity_poly.entity_id
_entity_poly.type
_entity_poly.pdbx_seq_one_letter_code
_entity_poly.pdbx_strand_id
1 'polypeptide(L)'
;MKALKIIGALLIVTCFNLACEKVIDIELEDSKTRIVVEGGVFQYTNTLLNTGYQAINLRSSHPYFGSLDSDYSISGAEVTVRENQTGDLYVFTESETQSGLYETNDLLAKLNHSYTLIVTAMVGDELQHFEATDSISHAAPPMDEIGFHKDSMKDGLNSNNIDHGYLTLISFSEPQATKDYYKFTTYLNDSIIRNDIDGGTQWILLKRDEHLDADVDSVIINDYLIPLEEAGQPIRVEMTLISKETYFYLFTLFENSANAGSDFPAAEVKGNIINLTDPNLYGLGYFHCGSRSDITSTVPE
;
A
#
# COMPACT_ATOMS: atom_id res chain seq x y z
N MET A 1 -43.28 13.17 -58.04
CA MET A 1 -42.03 12.42 -58.11
C MET A 1 -40.93 12.87 -57.13
N LYS A 2 -40.74 14.19 -56.89
CA LYS A 2 -39.70 14.66 -55.90
C LYS A 2 -40.07 14.29 -54.47
N ALA A 3 -41.32 14.42 -54.03
CA ALA A 3 -41.78 14.08 -52.67
C ALA A 3 -41.57 12.56 -52.35
N LEU A 4 -41.82 11.67 -53.29
CA LEU A 4 -41.65 10.23 -53.09
C LEU A 4 -40.20 9.84 -52.90
N LYS A 5 -39.26 10.54 -53.58
CA LYS A 5 -37.82 10.33 -53.41
C LYS A 5 -37.32 10.79 -52.05
N ILE A 6 -37.87 11.89 -51.51
CA ILE A 6 -37.54 12.42 -50.20
C ILE A 6 -38.04 11.49 -49.09
N ILE A 7 -39.25 10.96 -49.22
CA ILE A 7 -39.81 9.99 -48.27
C ILE A 7 -39.00 8.69 -48.26
N GLY A 8 -38.61 8.22 -49.42
CA GLY A 8 -37.74 7.02 -49.56
C GLY A 8 -36.35 7.23 -48.93
N ALA A 9 -35.73 8.39 -49.13
CA ALA A 9 -34.45 8.72 -48.49
C ALA A 9 -34.57 8.86 -46.94
N LEU A 10 -35.66 9.44 -46.43
CA LEU A 10 -35.90 9.55 -45.01
C LEU A 10 -36.10 8.17 -44.36
N LEU A 11 -36.79 7.25 -45.01
CA LEU A 11 -37.03 5.89 -44.54
C LEU A 11 -35.72 5.07 -44.47
N ILE A 12 -34.81 5.25 -45.42
CA ILE A 12 -33.51 4.59 -45.42
C ILE A 12 -32.65 5.11 -44.26
N VAL A 13 -32.64 6.42 -43.97
CA VAL A 13 -31.88 7.00 -42.91
C VAL A 13 -32.40 6.52 -41.51
N THR A 14 -33.71 6.29 -41.38
CA THR A 14 -34.30 5.78 -40.14
C THR A 14 -33.94 4.30 -39.89
N CYS A 15 -33.81 3.50 -40.93
CA CYS A 15 -33.41 2.09 -40.79
C CYS A 15 -31.95 1.88 -40.36
N PHE A 16 -31.07 2.83 -40.67
CA PHE A 16 -29.66 2.75 -40.24
C PHE A 16 -29.45 3.06 -38.73
N ASN A 17 -30.44 3.60 -38.01
CA ASN A 17 -30.34 3.85 -36.59
C ASN A 17 -30.85 2.70 -35.73
N LEU A 18 -31.28 1.59 -36.29
CA LEU A 18 -31.59 0.35 -35.59
C LEU A 18 -30.33 -0.52 -35.46
N ALA A 19 -29.21 0.07 -35.04
CA ALA A 19 -28.06 -0.70 -34.59
C ALA A 19 -28.47 -1.40 -33.30
N CYS A 20 -28.71 -2.70 -33.37
CA CYS A 20 -28.80 -3.54 -32.18
C CYS A 20 -27.44 -3.48 -31.47
N GLU A 21 -27.36 -2.78 -30.37
CA GLU A 21 -26.30 -2.98 -29.39
C GLU A 21 -26.47 -4.42 -28.90
N LYS A 22 -25.58 -5.30 -29.34
CA LYS A 22 -25.47 -6.62 -28.74
C LYS A 22 -24.75 -6.41 -27.40
N VAL A 23 -25.49 -6.39 -26.31
CA VAL A 23 -24.90 -6.49 -24.98
C VAL A 23 -24.21 -7.84 -24.94
N ILE A 24 -22.89 -7.83 -24.90
CA ILE A 24 -22.10 -9.03 -24.67
C ILE A 24 -22.08 -9.18 -23.15
N ASP A 25 -22.90 -10.05 -22.61
CA ASP A 25 -22.74 -10.56 -21.24
C ASP A 25 -21.46 -11.42 -21.24
N ILE A 26 -20.38 -10.82 -20.77
CA ILE A 26 -19.17 -11.57 -20.49
C ILE A 26 -19.37 -12.17 -19.10
N GLU A 27 -19.69 -13.46 -19.05
CA GLU A 27 -19.56 -14.25 -17.84
C GLU A 27 -18.04 -14.34 -17.55
N LEU A 28 -17.55 -13.46 -16.67
CA LEU A 28 -16.20 -13.61 -16.12
C LEU A 28 -16.27 -14.80 -15.15
N GLU A 29 -15.47 -15.83 -15.42
CA GLU A 29 -15.28 -16.91 -14.45
C GLU A 29 -14.75 -16.26 -13.16
N ASP A 30 -15.43 -16.52 -12.04
CA ASP A 30 -14.98 -16.07 -10.73
C ASP A 30 -13.59 -16.64 -10.47
N SER A 31 -12.62 -15.75 -10.26
CA SER A 31 -11.30 -16.20 -9.87
C SER A 31 -11.38 -16.85 -8.50
N LYS A 32 -10.61 -17.93 -8.28
CA LYS A 32 -10.51 -18.54 -6.96
C LYS A 32 -10.16 -17.51 -5.90
N THR A 33 -10.84 -17.56 -4.76
CA THR A 33 -10.52 -16.73 -3.60
C THR A 33 -9.08 -16.98 -3.15
N ARG A 34 -8.33 -15.90 -2.88
CA ARG A 34 -6.94 -15.95 -2.43
C ARG A 34 -6.81 -15.22 -1.09
N ILE A 35 -5.85 -15.64 -0.29
CA ILE A 35 -5.44 -14.83 0.86
C ILE A 35 -4.76 -13.54 0.40
N VAL A 36 -4.98 -12.46 1.15
CA VAL A 36 -4.26 -11.19 1.05
C VAL A 36 -3.56 -10.96 2.38
N VAL A 37 -2.24 -10.82 2.36
CA VAL A 37 -1.42 -10.58 3.54
C VAL A 37 -0.83 -9.18 3.48
N GLU A 38 -1.05 -8.40 4.53
CA GLU A 38 -0.49 -7.05 4.67
C GLU A 38 0.15 -6.92 6.05
N GLY A 39 1.40 -6.56 6.10
CA GLY A 39 2.12 -6.38 7.36
C GLY A 39 3.53 -6.94 7.33
N GLY A 40 4.16 -7.00 8.51
CA GLY A 40 5.55 -7.43 8.55
C GLY A 40 6.19 -7.33 9.93
N VAL A 41 7.52 -7.39 9.93
CA VAL A 41 8.34 -7.30 11.14
C VAL A 41 9.24 -6.08 11.05
N PHE A 42 9.13 -5.18 12.04
CA PHE A 42 9.84 -3.91 12.02
C PHE A 42 10.70 -3.71 13.25
N GLN A 43 11.94 -3.33 13.02
CA GLN A 43 12.87 -2.89 14.06
C GLN A 43 12.85 -1.36 14.09
N TYR A 44 12.56 -0.78 15.25
CA TYR A 44 12.63 0.67 15.45
C TYR A 44 14.02 1.09 15.94
N THR A 45 14.61 2.08 15.27
CA THR A 45 15.88 2.69 15.71
C THR A 45 15.68 3.52 16.98
N ASN A 46 14.51 4.12 17.15
CA ASN A 46 14.11 4.73 18.40
C ASN A 46 13.72 3.63 19.42
N THR A 47 14.53 3.47 20.45
CA THR A 47 14.35 2.41 21.46
C THR A 47 13.05 2.53 22.24
N LEU A 48 12.47 3.72 22.35
CA LEU A 48 11.18 3.94 23.02
C LEU A 48 9.99 3.37 22.23
N LEU A 49 10.13 3.26 20.90
CA LEU A 49 9.11 2.71 20.01
C LEU A 49 9.33 1.21 19.75
N ASN A 50 10.51 0.68 20.07
CA ASN A 50 10.80 -0.74 19.88
C ASN A 50 10.20 -1.58 21.02
N THR A 51 8.88 -1.67 21.05
CA THR A 51 8.10 -2.32 22.12
C THR A 51 7.86 -3.81 21.89
N GLY A 52 8.32 -4.36 20.76
CA GLY A 52 8.01 -5.74 20.36
C GLY A 52 6.66 -5.91 19.68
N TYR A 53 5.88 -4.83 19.57
CA TYR A 53 4.61 -4.86 18.82
C TYR A 53 4.83 -5.03 17.33
N GLN A 54 4.19 -6.07 16.77
CA GLN A 54 4.15 -6.35 15.34
C GLN A 54 2.72 -6.73 14.96
N ALA A 55 2.32 -6.43 13.73
CA ALA A 55 0.96 -6.68 13.28
C ALA A 55 0.93 -7.19 11.83
N ILE A 56 -0.02 -8.12 11.56
CA ILE A 56 -0.28 -8.70 10.25
C ILE A 56 -1.78 -8.72 10.03
N ASN A 57 -2.22 -8.18 8.91
CA ASN A 57 -3.61 -8.16 8.51
C ASN A 57 -3.85 -9.24 7.45
N LEU A 58 -4.86 -10.07 7.67
CA LEU A 58 -5.27 -11.15 6.76
C LEU A 58 -6.67 -10.89 6.23
N ARG A 59 -6.78 -10.91 4.91
CA ARG A 59 -8.05 -10.78 4.20
C ARG A 59 -8.16 -11.82 3.10
N SER A 60 -9.36 -12.03 2.59
CA SER A 60 -9.61 -12.72 1.33
C SER A 60 -9.70 -11.73 0.17
N SER A 61 -9.30 -12.14 -1.03
CA SER A 61 -9.61 -11.39 -2.25
C SER A 61 -11.11 -11.40 -2.49
N HIS A 62 -11.62 -10.33 -3.11
CA HIS A 62 -13.03 -10.23 -3.49
C HIS A 62 -13.16 -10.18 -5.02
N PRO A 63 -14.31 -10.57 -5.59
CA PRO A 63 -14.59 -10.40 -6.99
C PRO A 63 -14.54 -8.92 -7.40
N TYR A 64 -14.11 -8.63 -8.62
CA TYR A 64 -14.00 -7.26 -9.13
C TYR A 64 -15.32 -6.46 -9.02
N PHE A 65 -16.45 -7.13 -9.23
CA PHE A 65 -17.79 -6.53 -9.06
C PHE A 65 -18.43 -6.83 -7.70
N GLY A 66 -17.62 -7.27 -6.71
CA GLY A 66 -18.10 -7.52 -5.36
C GLY A 66 -18.45 -6.23 -4.62
N SER A 67 -19.29 -6.35 -3.57
CA SER A 67 -19.59 -5.22 -2.70
C SER A 67 -18.37 -4.85 -1.86
N LEU A 68 -18.01 -3.56 -1.84
CA LEU A 68 -16.97 -3.03 -0.95
C LEU A 68 -17.40 -3.02 0.52
N ASP A 69 -18.71 -3.15 0.80
CA ASP A 69 -19.27 -3.17 2.15
C ASP A 69 -19.18 -4.56 2.82
N SER A 70 -18.71 -5.57 2.10
CA SER A 70 -18.55 -6.92 2.65
C SER A 70 -17.28 -7.01 3.49
N ASP A 71 -17.37 -7.72 4.63
CA ASP A 71 -16.19 -8.04 5.43
C ASP A 71 -15.43 -9.20 4.79
N TYR A 72 -14.22 -8.92 4.33
CA TYR A 72 -13.30 -9.88 3.74
C TYR A 72 -12.18 -10.30 4.69
N SER A 73 -12.29 -9.97 5.97
CA SER A 73 -11.32 -10.34 7.01
C SER A 73 -11.26 -11.86 7.18
N ILE A 74 -10.06 -12.39 7.38
CA ILE A 74 -9.87 -13.81 7.70
C ILE A 74 -9.64 -13.94 9.20
N SER A 75 -10.65 -14.41 9.92
CA SER A 75 -10.59 -14.67 11.37
C SER A 75 -10.25 -16.12 11.67
N GLY A 76 -9.71 -16.35 12.88
CA GLY A 76 -9.43 -17.70 13.39
C GLY A 76 -8.26 -18.39 12.68
N ALA A 77 -7.38 -17.65 12.01
CA ALA A 77 -6.16 -18.21 11.44
C ALA A 77 -5.10 -18.46 12.53
N GLU A 78 -4.25 -19.45 12.28
CA GLU A 78 -3.01 -19.62 13.04
C GLU A 78 -1.91 -18.81 12.35
N VAL A 79 -1.39 -17.79 13.04
CA VAL A 79 -0.37 -16.87 12.52
C VAL A 79 0.86 -16.94 13.42
N THR A 80 2.00 -17.27 12.83
CA THR A 80 3.29 -17.38 13.55
C THR A 80 4.39 -16.77 12.69
N VAL A 81 5.33 -16.10 13.34
CA VAL A 81 6.57 -15.64 12.70
C VAL A 81 7.75 -16.38 13.31
N ARG A 82 8.58 -16.97 12.47
CA ARG A 82 9.84 -17.60 12.87
C ARG A 82 10.99 -16.66 12.60
N GLU A 83 11.84 -16.41 13.62
CA GLU A 83 13.16 -15.80 13.46
C GLU A 83 14.14 -16.87 12.93
N ASN A 84 14.60 -16.74 11.70
CA ASN A 84 15.32 -17.82 11.03
C ASN A 84 16.72 -18.10 11.61
N GLN A 85 17.35 -17.12 12.23
CA GLN A 85 18.69 -17.25 12.83
C GLN A 85 18.67 -18.05 14.14
N THR A 86 17.62 -17.93 14.93
CA THR A 86 17.48 -18.60 16.24
C THR A 86 16.56 -19.80 16.19
N GLY A 87 15.59 -19.80 15.27
CA GLY A 87 14.49 -20.75 15.19
C GLY A 87 13.34 -20.43 16.15
N ASP A 88 13.39 -19.30 16.86
CA ASP A 88 12.33 -18.87 17.77
C ASP A 88 11.04 -18.60 17.01
N LEU A 89 9.91 -18.98 17.63
CA LEU A 89 8.57 -18.82 17.09
C LEU A 89 7.79 -17.81 17.92
N TYR A 90 7.21 -16.84 17.24
CA TYR A 90 6.35 -15.81 17.84
C TYR A 90 4.93 -15.98 17.33
N VAL A 91 3.99 -16.22 18.24
CA VAL A 91 2.58 -16.38 17.92
C VAL A 91 1.92 -15.01 17.86
N PHE A 92 1.14 -14.78 16.80
CA PHE A 92 0.31 -13.60 16.64
C PHE A 92 -1.13 -13.97 16.97
N THR A 93 -1.74 -13.23 17.86
CA THR A 93 -3.12 -13.43 18.30
C THR A 93 -4.04 -12.47 17.56
N GLU A 94 -5.21 -12.93 17.16
CA GLU A 94 -6.21 -12.06 16.52
C GLU A 94 -6.66 -10.98 17.51
N SER A 95 -6.75 -9.74 17.01
CA SER A 95 -7.17 -8.56 17.79
C SER A 95 -8.64 -8.71 18.21
N GLU A 96 -8.95 -8.38 19.46
CA GLU A 96 -10.32 -8.38 19.97
C GLU A 96 -11.20 -7.28 19.37
N THR A 97 -10.57 -6.26 18.77
CA THR A 97 -11.27 -5.07 18.26
C THR A 97 -11.34 -5.00 16.75
N GLN A 98 -10.51 -5.77 16.04
CA GLN A 98 -10.43 -5.76 14.58
C GLN A 98 -10.23 -7.16 14.02
N SER A 99 -11.27 -7.67 13.37
CA SER A 99 -11.27 -8.96 12.68
C SER A 99 -10.16 -9.01 11.61
N GLY A 100 -9.44 -10.12 11.54
CA GLY A 100 -8.36 -10.34 10.58
C GLY A 100 -7.04 -9.63 10.90
N LEU A 101 -6.97 -8.82 11.97
CA LEU A 101 -5.73 -8.25 12.46
C LEU A 101 -5.11 -9.17 13.51
N TYR A 102 -3.89 -9.64 13.26
CA TYR A 102 -3.13 -10.52 14.15
C TYR A 102 -1.93 -9.75 14.70
N GLU A 103 -1.75 -9.77 16.01
CA GLU A 103 -0.80 -8.93 16.73
C GLU A 103 0.04 -9.72 17.72
N THR A 104 1.26 -9.26 17.97
CA THR A 104 2.11 -9.73 19.07
C THR A 104 2.85 -8.56 19.70
N ASN A 105 3.21 -8.67 20.98
CA ASN A 105 4.09 -7.73 21.68
C ASN A 105 5.44 -8.36 22.06
N ASP A 106 5.68 -9.60 21.63
CA ASP A 106 6.83 -10.40 22.09
C ASP A 106 7.98 -10.42 21.09
N LEU A 107 7.78 -9.91 19.83
CA LEU A 107 8.78 -9.97 18.77
C LEU A 107 9.58 -8.66 18.70
N LEU A 108 10.69 -8.61 19.45
CA LEU A 108 11.71 -7.57 19.29
C LEU A 108 12.57 -7.88 18.05
N ALA A 109 12.25 -7.20 16.95
CA ALA A 109 12.94 -7.38 15.70
C ALA A 109 14.42 -6.94 15.76
N LYS A 110 15.30 -7.65 15.05
CA LYS A 110 16.74 -7.46 15.07
C LYS A 110 17.30 -7.18 13.68
N LEU A 111 18.29 -6.31 13.58
CA LEU A 111 19.03 -6.05 12.36
C LEU A 111 19.83 -7.30 11.92
N ASN A 112 19.99 -7.45 10.61
CA ASN A 112 20.65 -8.59 9.97
C ASN A 112 19.97 -9.95 10.25
N HIS A 113 18.67 -9.91 10.59
CA HIS A 113 17.85 -11.11 10.77
C HIS A 113 16.80 -11.23 9.69
N SER A 114 16.46 -12.46 9.37
CA SER A 114 15.36 -12.80 8.47
C SER A 114 14.23 -13.46 9.25
N TYR A 115 13.02 -13.21 8.80
CA TYR A 115 11.80 -13.69 9.43
C TYR A 115 10.92 -14.40 8.40
N THR A 116 10.35 -15.52 8.80
CA THR A 116 9.39 -16.27 7.99
C THR A 116 8.02 -16.23 8.65
N LEU A 117 7.06 -15.62 7.98
CA LEU A 117 5.66 -15.71 8.31
C LEU A 117 5.14 -17.10 7.92
N ILE A 118 4.37 -17.72 8.80
CA ILE A 118 3.70 -19.00 8.61
C ILE A 118 2.23 -18.78 8.96
N VAL A 119 1.33 -19.05 8.01
CA VAL A 119 -0.11 -18.87 8.18
C VAL A 119 -0.83 -20.16 7.83
N THR A 120 -1.75 -20.57 8.70
CA THR A 120 -2.75 -21.60 8.42
C THR A 120 -4.13 -20.96 8.54
N ALA A 121 -4.88 -20.91 7.45
CA ALA A 121 -6.15 -20.20 7.40
C ALA A 121 -7.17 -20.91 6.51
N MET A 122 -8.46 -20.72 6.82
CA MET A 122 -9.56 -21.03 5.92
C MET A 122 -9.64 -19.95 4.84
N VAL A 123 -9.44 -20.32 3.57
CA VAL A 123 -9.57 -19.41 2.42
C VAL A 123 -10.65 -19.98 1.49
N GLY A 124 -11.80 -19.30 1.43
CA GLY A 124 -13.02 -19.93 0.94
C GLY A 124 -13.43 -21.10 1.85
N ASP A 125 -13.61 -22.28 1.28
CA ASP A 125 -14.01 -23.48 2.01
C ASP A 125 -12.85 -24.45 2.30
N GLU A 126 -11.60 -24.03 2.04
CA GLU A 126 -10.41 -24.89 2.14
C GLU A 126 -9.42 -24.37 3.19
N LEU A 127 -8.91 -25.29 4.02
CA LEU A 127 -7.79 -25.00 4.91
C LEU A 127 -6.49 -24.98 4.09
N GLN A 128 -5.80 -23.83 4.11
CA GLN A 128 -4.60 -23.61 3.32
C GLN A 128 -3.43 -23.16 4.19
N HIS A 129 -2.21 -23.49 3.75
CA HIS A 129 -0.97 -23.15 4.44
C HIS A 129 -0.13 -22.22 3.57
N PHE A 130 0.39 -21.16 4.18
CA PHE A 130 1.18 -20.15 3.49
C PHE A 130 2.48 -19.85 4.22
N GLU A 131 3.51 -19.54 3.45
CA GLU A 131 4.76 -19.00 3.98
C GLU A 131 5.20 -17.78 3.18
N ALA A 132 5.87 -16.85 3.87
CA ALA A 132 6.56 -15.72 3.27
C ALA A 132 7.79 -15.37 4.07
N THR A 133 8.87 -14.99 3.40
CA THR A 133 10.13 -14.64 4.07
C THR A 133 10.63 -13.28 3.58
N ASP A 134 11.10 -12.47 4.51
CA ASP A 134 11.84 -11.24 4.24
C ASP A 134 12.89 -10.99 5.34
N SER A 135 13.71 -9.94 5.21
CA SER A 135 14.83 -9.68 6.13
C SER A 135 15.03 -8.19 6.42
N ILE A 136 15.58 -7.92 7.59
CA ILE A 136 16.05 -6.59 7.99
C ILE A 136 17.55 -6.54 7.80
N SER A 137 18.04 -5.72 6.85
CA SER A 137 19.46 -5.64 6.54
C SER A 137 20.25 -4.82 7.57
N HIS A 138 19.92 -3.54 7.69
CA HIS A 138 20.59 -2.59 8.59
C HIS A 138 19.61 -1.55 9.11
N ALA A 139 20.10 -0.64 9.95
CA ALA A 139 19.26 0.39 10.55
C ALA A 139 18.88 1.46 9.52
N ALA A 140 17.63 1.90 9.54
CA ALA A 140 17.23 3.11 8.83
C ALA A 140 18.02 4.29 9.38
N PRO A 141 18.51 5.22 8.52
CA PRO A 141 19.17 6.41 8.99
C PRO A 141 18.24 7.27 9.85
N PRO A 142 18.75 7.95 10.88
CA PRO A 142 17.95 8.92 11.61
C PRO A 142 17.62 10.09 10.69
N MET A 143 16.41 10.60 10.83
CA MET A 143 16.01 11.85 10.19
C MET A 143 16.39 13.03 11.08
N ASP A 144 16.95 14.10 10.47
CA ASP A 144 17.49 15.24 11.18
C ASP A 144 16.43 16.33 11.39
N GLU A 145 15.60 16.59 10.37
CA GLU A 145 14.62 17.69 10.40
C GLU A 145 13.37 17.37 9.55
N ILE A 146 12.20 17.86 10.00
CA ILE A 146 11.02 18.06 9.17
C ILE A 146 10.96 19.53 8.75
N GLY A 147 11.12 19.78 7.47
CA GLY A 147 10.92 21.09 6.86
C GLY A 147 9.50 21.23 6.30
N PHE A 148 9.09 22.46 6.05
CA PHE A 148 7.81 22.77 5.43
C PHE A 148 8.00 23.79 4.31
N HIS A 149 7.47 23.48 3.14
CA HIS A 149 7.44 24.41 2.02
C HIS A 149 5.98 24.81 1.75
N LYS A 150 5.69 26.10 1.86
CA LYS A 150 4.35 26.63 1.56
C LYS A 150 4.16 26.66 0.06
N ASP A 151 3.10 26.01 -0.42
CA ASP A 151 2.79 25.90 -1.84
C ASP A 151 1.28 26.01 -2.10
N SER A 152 0.91 25.98 -3.36
CA SER A 152 -0.47 26.00 -3.81
C SER A 152 -0.66 25.01 -4.96
N MET A 153 -1.65 24.15 -4.84
CA MET A 153 -2.02 23.19 -5.89
C MET A 153 -3.41 23.54 -6.45
N LYS A 154 -3.57 23.34 -7.76
CA LYS A 154 -4.90 23.40 -8.37
C LYS A 154 -5.62 22.10 -8.07
N ASP A 155 -6.86 22.20 -7.59
CA ASP A 155 -7.76 21.05 -7.52
C ASP A 155 -7.89 20.43 -8.92
N GLY A 156 -7.47 19.15 -9.06
CA GLY A 156 -7.47 18.44 -10.35
C GLY A 156 -8.85 18.31 -10.98
N LEU A 157 -9.90 18.36 -10.17
CA LEU A 157 -11.32 18.26 -10.62
C LEU A 157 -11.96 19.62 -10.84
N ASN A 158 -11.45 20.68 -10.22
CA ASN A 158 -11.99 22.02 -10.32
C ASN A 158 -10.87 23.06 -10.47
N SER A 159 -10.49 23.34 -11.70
CA SER A 159 -9.38 24.24 -12.04
C SER A 159 -9.50 25.68 -11.52
N ASN A 160 -10.63 26.04 -10.92
CA ASN A 160 -10.88 27.36 -10.31
C ASN A 160 -10.61 27.34 -8.80
N ASN A 161 -10.43 26.18 -8.18
CA ASN A 161 -10.07 26.05 -6.78
C ASN A 161 -8.56 25.88 -6.64
N ILE A 162 -7.95 26.69 -5.80
CA ILE A 162 -6.51 26.62 -5.50
C ILE A 162 -6.40 26.35 -4.00
N ASP A 163 -5.95 25.15 -3.69
CA ASP A 163 -5.65 24.79 -2.32
C ASP A 163 -4.28 25.32 -1.93
N HIS A 164 -4.17 25.87 -0.73
CA HIS A 164 -2.94 26.38 -0.15
C HIS A 164 -2.58 25.55 1.08
N GLY A 165 -1.31 25.22 1.21
CA GLY A 165 -0.87 24.41 2.34
C GLY A 165 0.64 24.24 2.37
N TYR A 166 1.10 23.21 3.08
CA TYR A 166 2.50 22.88 3.23
C TYR A 166 2.83 21.52 2.63
N LEU A 167 3.87 21.48 1.80
CA LEU A 167 4.58 20.26 1.48
C LEU A 167 5.52 19.92 2.64
N THR A 168 5.61 18.66 2.99
CA THR A 168 6.51 18.16 4.02
C THR A 168 7.83 17.74 3.39
N LEU A 169 8.92 18.20 3.98
CA LEU A 169 10.29 17.95 3.55
C LEU A 169 11.02 17.19 4.66
N ILE A 170 11.94 16.30 4.30
CA ILE A 170 12.80 15.59 5.25
C ILE A 170 14.25 15.77 4.86
N SER A 171 15.09 15.94 5.89
CA SER A 171 16.55 15.94 5.78
C SER A 171 17.13 14.78 6.56
N PHE A 172 18.12 14.09 6.01
CA PHE A 172 18.86 12.99 6.66
C PHE A 172 20.17 12.71 5.93
N SER A 173 21.11 12.03 6.60
CA SER A 173 22.36 11.58 5.97
C SER A 173 22.20 10.20 5.38
N GLU A 174 22.34 10.09 4.06
CA GLU A 174 22.21 8.85 3.30
C GLU A 174 23.47 7.98 3.38
N PRO A 175 23.38 6.70 3.82
CA PRO A 175 24.52 5.79 3.86
C PRO A 175 25.02 5.42 2.46
N GLN A 176 26.17 5.95 2.03
CA GLN A 176 26.71 5.76 0.67
C GLN A 176 27.30 4.35 0.41
N ALA A 177 27.36 3.50 1.41
CA ALA A 177 27.97 2.15 1.30
C ALA A 177 26.97 1.07 0.89
N THR A 178 25.69 1.35 0.97
CA THR A 178 24.58 0.42 0.75
C THR A 178 23.68 0.90 -0.38
N LYS A 179 22.87 0.00 -0.95
CA LYS A 179 21.79 0.35 -1.87
C LYS A 179 20.48 0.25 -1.14
N ASP A 180 19.87 1.41 -0.89
CA ASP A 180 18.77 1.53 0.01
C ASP A 180 17.46 1.91 -0.68
N TYR A 181 16.36 1.40 -0.11
CA TYR A 181 15.01 1.63 -0.58
C TYR A 181 14.17 2.09 0.60
N TYR A 182 13.50 3.20 0.45
CA TYR A 182 12.76 3.85 1.52
C TYR A 182 11.28 3.95 1.22
N LYS A 183 10.49 3.70 2.26
CA LYS A 183 9.06 3.99 2.31
C LYS A 183 8.83 5.06 3.37
N PHE A 184 8.19 6.15 3.00
CA PHE A 184 7.78 7.20 3.94
C PHE A 184 6.28 7.12 4.22
N THR A 185 5.92 7.32 5.47
CA THR A 185 4.52 7.42 5.92
C THR A 185 4.40 8.66 6.80
N THR A 186 3.44 9.52 6.48
CA THR A 186 3.19 10.75 7.24
C THR A 186 1.91 10.63 8.04
N TYR A 187 1.97 11.04 9.29
CA TYR A 187 0.85 11.06 10.24
C TYR A 187 0.59 12.50 10.68
N LEU A 188 -0.67 12.91 10.68
CA LEU A 188 -1.16 14.14 11.26
C LEU A 188 -2.14 13.77 12.38
N ASN A 189 -1.93 14.27 13.59
CA ASN A 189 -2.72 13.86 14.77
C ASN A 189 -2.82 12.33 14.92
N ASP A 190 -1.69 11.61 14.75
CA ASP A 190 -1.59 10.15 14.79
C ASP A 190 -2.42 9.40 13.73
N SER A 191 -3.07 10.11 12.83
CA SER A 191 -3.77 9.53 11.68
C SER A 191 -2.89 9.58 10.43
N ILE A 192 -2.84 8.48 9.68
CA ILE A 192 -2.11 8.47 8.39
C ILE A 192 -2.78 9.45 7.46
N ILE A 193 -1.98 10.38 6.92
CA ILE A 193 -2.46 11.29 5.91
C ILE A 193 -2.66 10.51 4.62
N ARG A 194 -3.89 10.54 4.10
CA ARG A 194 -4.27 9.93 2.83
C ARG A 194 -4.61 11.03 1.84
N ASN A 195 -4.22 10.85 0.61
CA ASN A 195 -4.71 11.70 -0.46
C ASN A 195 -6.04 11.13 -0.98
N ASP A 196 -7.16 11.81 -0.70
CA ASP A 196 -8.51 11.37 -1.09
C ASP A 196 -8.89 11.81 -2.53
N ILE A 197 -7.95 12.36 -3.30
CA ILE A 197 -8.27 12.98 -4.59
C ILE A 197 -8.88 11.99 -5.61
N ASP A 198 -8.58 10.68 -5.50
CA ASP A 198 -9.06 9.67 -6.44
C ASP A 198 -9.51 8.35 -5.79
N GLY A 199 -10.28 8.42 -4.70
CA GLY A 199 -10.95 7.23 -4.19
C GLY A 199 -10.12 6.33 -3.27
N GLY A 200 -9.24 6.90 -2.47
CA GLY A 200 -8.72 6.22 -1.29
C GLY A 200 -7.42 5.44 -1.48
N THR A 201 -6.61 5.78 -2.46
CA THR A 201 -5.27 5.21 -2.57
C THR A 201 -4.39 5.84 -1.49
N GLN A 202 -3.93 5.03 -0.54
CA GLN A 202 -2.96 5.43 0.45
C GLN A 202 -1.63 5.74 -0.26
N TRP A 203 -1.22 6.99 -0.28
CA TRP A 203 0.04 7.38 -0.87
C TRP A 203 1.19 6.95 0.02
N ILE A 204 1.88 5.92 -0.41
CA ILE A 204 3.16 5.50 0.14
C ILE A 204 4.23 6.13 -0.74
N LEU A 205 4.97 7.08 -0.20
CA LEU A 205 6.09 7.62 -0.96
C LEU A 205 7.26 6.66 -0.91
N LEU A 206 7.71 6.25 -2.09
CA LEU A 206 8.86 5.37 -2.28
C LEU A 206 10.04 6.16 -2.84
N LYS A 207 11.22 6.01 -2.24
CA LYS A 207 12.48 6.59 -2.71
C LYS A 207 13.56 5.52 -2.82
N ARG A 208 14.52 5.74 -3.71
CA ARG A 208 15.72 4.93 -3.88
C ARG A 208 16.93 5.82 -3.69
N ASP A 209 17.98 5.29 -3.10
CA ASP A 209 19.27 5.97 -2.90
C ASP A 209 19.89 6.52 -4.19
N GLU A 210 19.71 5.84 -5.32
CA GLU A 210 20.19 6.26 -6.64
C GLU A 210 19.77 7.72 -7.03
N HIS A 211 18.77 8.25 -6.34
CA HIS A 211 18.24 9.60 -6.55
C HIS A 211 18.45 10.54 -5.35
N LEU A 212 19.25 10.09 -4.37
CA LEU A 212 19.55 10.84 -3.16
C LEU A 212 21.04 11.13 -3.10
N ASP A 213 21.38 12.36 -2.71
CA ASP A 213 22.76 12.74 -2.43
C ASP A 213 23.17 12.26 -1.03
N ALA A 214 24.47 12.23 -0.73
CA ALA A 214 24.99 11.80 0.57
C ALA A 214 24.38 12.57 1.75
N ASP A 215 24.17 13.87 1.57
CA ASP A 215 23.45 14.72 2.49
C ASP A 215 22.11 15.08 1.83
N VAL A 216 21.06 14.36 2.23
CA VAL A 216 19.72 14.64 1.74
C VAL A 216 19.18 15.86 2.45
N ASP A 217 19.22 16.99 1.74
CA ASP A 217 18.65 18.24 2.21
C ASP A 217 17.31 18.47 1.51
N SER A 218 16.23 18.44 2.29
CA SER A 218 14.89 18.84 1.86
C SER A 218 14.24 17.98 0.74
N VAL A 219 14.20 16.66 0.93
CA VAL A 219 13.41 15.79 0.04
C VAL A 219 11.92 15.92 0.35
N ILE A 220 11.12 16.23 -0.67
CA ILE A 220 9.66 16.22 -0.59
C ILE A 220 9.18 14.77 -0.39
N ILE A 221 8.39 14.55 0.67
CA ILE A 221 7.89 13.22 1.05
C ILE A 221 6.37 13.08 0.92
N ASN A 222 5.68 14.06 0.36
CA ASN A 222 4.25 13.97 0.06
C ASN A 222 3.90 14.75 -1.20
N ASP A 223 2.93 14.26 -1.95
CA ASP A 223 2.40 14.89 -3.17
C ASP A 223 1.13 15.71 -2.89
N TYR A 224 0.74 15.84 -1.63
CA TYR A 224 -0.43 16.59 -1.19
C TYR A 224 -0.01 17.71 -0.25
N LEU A 225 -0.82 18.75 -0.18
CA LEU A 225 -0.62 19.85 0.76
C LEU A 225 -1.28 19.54 2.10
N ILE A 226 -0.55 19.73 3.20
CA ILE A 226 -1.17 19.82 4.51
C ILE A 226 -1.91 21.16 4.55
N PRO A 227 -3.25 21.17 4.74
CA PRO A 227 -4.03 22.41 4.73
C PRO A 227 -3.57 23.42 5.77
N LEU A 228 -3.73 24.72 5.48
CA LEU A 228 -3.32 25.78 6.42
C LEU A 228 -4.11 25.77 7.73
N GLU A 229 -5.33 25.24 7.74
CA GLU A 229 -6.17 25.05 8.91
C GLU A 229 -5.60 24.03 9.91
N GLU A 230 -4.69 23.18 9.47
CA GLU A 230 -3.98 22.20 10.32
C GLU A 230 -2.75 22.81 11.01
N ALA A 231 -2.56 24.12 10.92
CA ALA A 231 -1.49 24.83 11.62
C ALA A 231 -1.52 24.53 13.13
N GLY A 232 -0.35 24.30 13.72
CA GLY A 232 -0.20 23.94 15.12
C GLY A 232 -0.46 22.47 15.46
N GLN A 233 -0.89 21.64 14.49
CA GLN A 233 -1.11 20.22 14.73
C GLN A 233 0.21 19.42 14.74
N PRO A 234 0.29 18.34 15.54
CA PRO A 234 1.46 17.47 15.55
C PRO A 234 1.54 16.66 14.27
N ILE A 235 2.71 16.63 13.67
CA ILE A 235 3.05 15.81 12.52
C ILE A 235 4.16 14.83 12.87
N ARG A 236 4.05 13.58 12.44
CA ARG A 236 5.09 12.56 12.56
C ARG A 236 5.36 11.96 11.17
N VAL A 237 6.62 11.86 10.83
CA VAL A 237 7.08 11.15 9.64
C VAL A 237 7.79 9.89 10.07
N GLU A 238 7.43 8.77 9.48
CA GLU A 238 8.08 7.48 9.63
C GLU A 238 8.78 7.12 8.32
N MET A 239 10.07 6.86 8.38
CA MET A 239 10.87 6.32 7.29
C MET A 239 11.12 4.83 7.57
N THR A 240 10.73 3.96 6.67
CA THR A 240 11.03 2.52 6.73
C THR A 240 12.04 2.18 5.64
N LEU A 241 13.19 1.66 6.05
CA LEU A 241 14.13 0.99 5.16
C LEU A 241 13.55 -0.39 4.83
N ILE A 242 13.30 -0.66 3.56
CA ILE A 242 12.64 -1.87 3.06
C ILE A 242 13.55 -2.64 2.10
N SER A 243 13.26 -3.92 1.86
CA SER A 243 13.98 -4.69 0.86
C SER A 243 13.69 -4.17 -0.56
N LYS A 244 14.62 -4.46 -1.49
CA LYS A 244 14.45 -4.15 -2.90
C LYS A 244 13.16 -4.78 -3.45
N GLU A 245 12.88 -5.99 -3.06
CA GLU A 245 11.71 -6.77 -3.48
C GLU A 245 10.41 -6.12 -2.99
N THR A 246 10.37 -5.69 -1.73
CA THR A 246 9.25 -4.91 -1.17
C THR A 246 9.05 -3.61 -1.95
N TYR A 247 10.12 -2.89 -2.25
CA TYR A 247 10.04 -1.64 -3.01
C TYR A 247 9.38 -1.86 -4.37
N PHE A 248 9.84 -2.84 -5.16
CA PHE A 248 9.30 -3.09 -6.49
C PHE A 248 7.87 -3.64 -6.46
N TYR A 249 7.51 -4.42 -5.44
CA TYR A 249 6.13 -4.83 -5.23
C TYR A 249 5.22 -3.61 -5.02
N LEU A 250 5.56 -2.74 -4.07
CA LEU A 250 4.78 -1.53 -3.77
C LEU A 250 4.73 -0.56 -4.97
N PHE A 251 5.85 -0.40 -5.67
CA PHE A 251 5.92 0.43 -6.87
C PHE A 251 5.00 -0.08 -7.98
N THR A 252 5.02 -1.40 -8.24
CA THR A 252 4.13 -2.01 -9.25
C THR A 252 2.66 -1.87 -8.86
N LEU A 253 2.35 -2.03 -7.56
CA LEU A 253 0.99 -1.84 -7.05
C LEU A 253 0.51 -0.39 -7.27
N PHE A 254 1.38 0.58 -7.00
CA PHE A 254 1.13 2.00 -7.25
C PHE A 254 0.89 2.29 -8.74
N GLU A 255 1.78 1.82 -9.62
CA GLU A 255 1.66 2.02 -11.07
C GLU A 255 0.35 1.42 -11.62
N ASN A 256 -0.05 0.24 -11.13
CA ASN A 256 -1.32 -0.37 -11.53
C ASN A 256 -2.52 0.45 -11.05
N SER A 257 -2.47 1.00 -9.85
CA SER A 257 -3.52 1.84 -9.30
C SER A 257 -3.65 3.16 -10.07
N ALA A 258 -2.52 3.81 -10.37
CA ALA A 258 -2.49 5.06 -11.13
C ALA A 258 -2.97 4.89 -12.59
N ASN A 259 -2.80 3.68 -13.16
CA ASN A 259 -3.23 3.35 -14.51
C ASN A 259 -4.60 2.66 -14.56
N ALA A 260 -5.30 2.55 -13.44
CA ALA A 260 -6.65 1.97 -13.39
C ALA A 260 -7.59 2.74 -14.33
N GLY A 261 -8.23 2.02 -15.25
CA GLY A 261 -9.09 2.63 -16.29
C GLY A 261 -8.37 3.03 -17.59
N SER A 262 -7.06 2.80 -17.73
CA SER A 262 -6.37 2.91 -19.01
C SER A 262 -6.65 1.70 -19.92
N ASP A 263 -6.40 1.87 -21.23
CA ASP A 263 -6.53 0.78 -22.21
C ASP A 263 -5.45 -0.31 -22.07
N PHE A 264 -4.52 -0.15 -21.14
CA PHE A 264 -3.46 -1.12 -20.88
C PHE A 264 -3.89 -2.09 -19.79
N PRO A 265 -3.70 -3.41 -19.98
CA PRO A 265 -3.96 -4.37 -18.92
C PRO A 265 -3.03 -4.10 -17.72
N ALA A 266 -3.59 -4.14 -16.52
CA ALA A 266 -2.80 -4.04 -15.30
C ALA A 266 -1.76 -5.16 -15.26
N ALA A 267 -0.54 -4.84 -14.82
CA ALA A 267 0.49 -5.85 -14.62
C ALA A 267 0.10 -6.76 -13.44
N GLU A 268 0.44 -8.04 -13.53
CA GLU A 268 0.25 -8.95 -12.40
C GLU A 268 1.17 -8.54 -11.23
N VAL A 269 0.58 -8.22 -10.08
CA VAL A 269 1.33 -7.87 -8.86
C VAL A 269 1.47 -9.11 -8.00
N LYS A 270 2.62 -9.78 -8.12
CA LYS A 270 2.93 -10.98 -7.35
C LYS A 270 3.76 -10.60 -6.13
N GLY A 271 3.23 -10.88 -4.93
CA GLY A 271 3.95 -10.74 -3.67
C GLY A 271 4.89 -11.92 -3.36
N ASN A 272 5.28 -12.02 -2.10
CA ASN A 272 6.15 -13.11 -1.61
C ASN A 272 5.38 -14.22 -0.88
N ILE A 273 4.05 -14.24 -0.95
CA ILE A 273 3.21 -15.19 -0.24
C ILE A 273 3.09 -16.50 -1.02
N ILE A 274 3.76 -17.52 -0.56
CA ILE A 274 3.76 -18.86 -1.18
C ILE A 274 2.65 -19.71 -0.55
N ASN A 275 1.78 -20.26 -1.37
CA ASN A 275 0.79 -21.23 -0.93
C ASN A 275 1.39 -22.64 -1.01
N LEU A 276 1.53 -23.30 0.13
CA LEU A 276 2.09 -24.65 0.25
C LEU A 276 1.07 -25.75 -0.04
N THR A 277 -0.22 -25.43 0.05
CA THR A 277 -1.32 -26.35 -0.21
C THR A 277 -1.61 -26.45 -1.71
N ASP A 278 -1.70 -25.31 -2.41
CA ASP A 278 -1.84 -25.26 -3.87
C ASP A 278 -0.79 -24.29 -4.46
N PRO A 279 0.35 -24.81 -4.92
CA PRO A 279 1.43 -23.96 -5.48
C PRO A 279 1.06 -23.16 -6.73
N ASN A 280 -0.08 -23.50 -7.38
CA ASN A 280 -0.59 -22.75 -8.53
C ASN A 280 -1.45 -21.55 -8.12
N LEU A 281 -1.83 -21.46 -6.85
CA LEU A 281 -2.67 -20.42 -6.30
C LEU A 281 -1.88 -19.63 -5.24
N TYR A 282 -0.96 -18.77 -5.67
CA TYR A 282 -0.18 -17.93 -4.74
C TYR A 282 -1.07 -16.94 -3.97
N GLY A 283 -0.65 -16.57 -2.76
CA GLY A 283 -1.30 -15.51 -1.98
C GLY A 283 -0.99 -14.12 -2.57
N LEU A 284 -1.86 -13.17 -2.28
CA LEU A 284 -1.72 -11.76 -2.62
C LEU A 284 -1.15 -10.98 -1.42
N GLY A 285 -0.77 -9.73 -1.67
CA GLY A 285 -0.15 -8.92 -0.62
C GLY A 285 1.34 -9.19 -0.48
N TYR A 286 1.91 -8.72 0.61
CA TYR A 286 3.33 -8.85 0.89
C TYR A 286 3.62 -8.87 2.39
N PHE A 287 4.39 -9.85 2.83
CA PHE A 287 5.02 -9.86 4.14
C PHE A 287 6.39 -9.19 4.01
N HIS A 288 6.61 -8.07 4.71
CA HIS A 288 7.84 -7.31 4.59
C HIS A 288 8.50 -7.06 5.94
N CYS A 289 9.82 -7.00 5.91
CA CYS A 289 10.63 -6.69 7.08
C CYS A 289 11.39 -5.39 6.82
N GLY A 290 11.61 -4.59 7.87
CA GLY A 290 12.32 -3.34 7.70
C GLY A 290 12.80 -2.73 9.00
N SER A 291 13.70 -1.76 8.88
CA SER A 291 14.09 -0.89 9.98
C SER A 291 13.38 0.45 9.85
N ARG A 292 12.92 1.00 10.97
CA ARG A 292 12.16 2.26 11.03
C ARG A 292 12.89 3.32 11.83
N SER A 293 12.90 4.53 11.30
CA SER A 293 13.17 5.75 12.06
C SER A 293 11.96 6.67 11.96
N ASP A 294 11.76 7.49 12.96
CA ASP A 294 10.68 8.48 13.00
C ASP A 294 11.16 9.81 13.54
N ILE A 295 10.49 10.86 13.11
CA ILE A 295 10.69 12.22 13.61
C ILE A 295 9.33 12.91 13.74
N THR A 296 9.22 13.80 14.73
CA THR A 296 8.00 14.56 14.99
C THR A 296 8.27 16.06 14.95
N SER A 297 7.29 16.82 14.50
CA SER A 297 7.30 18.29 14.47
C SER A 297 5.88 18.82 14.66
N THR A 298 5.71 20.11 14.43
CA THR A 298 4.41 20.79 14.44
C THR A 298 4.25 21.53 13.13
N VAL A 299 3.07 21.46 12.53
CA VAL A 299 2.74 22.20 11.32
C VAL A 299 2.89 23.71 11.59
N PRO A 300 3.59 24.50 10.76
CA PRO A 300 3.78 25.92 10.98
C PRO A 300 2.46 26.72 11.10
N GLU A 301 2.50 27.83 11.86
CA GLU A 301 1.39 28.80 11.98
C GLU A 301 1.28 29.73 10.74
#